data_3f2619c57bd45b88ea1f60cfa030361f
#
_entry.id   3f2619c57bd45b88ea1f60cfa030361f
#
_cell.length_a   1.000
_cell.length_b   1.000
_cell.length_c   1.000
_cell.angle_alpha   90.00
_cell.angle_beta   90.00
_cell.angle_gamma   90.00
#
_symmetry.space_group_name_H-M   'P 1'
#
loop_
_entity.id
_entity.type
_entity.pdbx_description
1 polymer ?
#
loop_
_entity_poly.entity_id
_entity_poly.type
_entity_poly.pdbx_seq_one_letter_code
_entity_poly.pdbx_strand_id
1 'polypeptide(L)'
;YIVSKLRIQEAMADNQLKISKSAYIPTIALFGKQTLYAENLPKNLMPRTLVGVGFTWNIFDGLNREANIRQTRLTKQTLQLGREKAQNELGVLVDKLYSEIQNAKDDVAALNTTIEMSRELVRIRKKSFQEGMATSTDVIDAETMLSKVQIAFLLAYYKYDVALASLLSTCGMPESFW
;
A
#
# COMPACT_ATOMS: atom_id res chain seq x y z
N TYR A 1 -4.98 -5.01 3.21
CA TYR A 1 -5.21 -4.77 1.78
C TYR A 1 -4.00 -5.14 0.90
N ILE A 2 -2.78 -4.69 1.21
CA ILE A 2 -1.58 -4.96 0.38
C ILE A 2 -1.30 -6.46 0.30
N VAL A 3 -1.25 -7.15 1.44
CA VAL A 3 -0.98 -8.60 1.51
C VAL A 3 -2.08 -9.40 0.81
N SER A 4 -3.35 -9.00 0.94
CA SER A 4 -4.47 -9.66 0.24
C SER A 4 -4.35 -9.51 -1.28
N LYS A 5 -3.96 -8.33 -1.77
CA LYS A 5 -3.72 -8.08 -3.19
C LYS A 5 -2.59 -8.96 -3.74
N LEU A 6 -1.49 -9.06 -3.02
CA LEU A 6 -0.34 -9.91 -3.41
C LEU A 6 -0.72 -11.39 -3.45
N ARG A 7 -1.54 -11.86 -2.51
CA ARG A 7 -2.07 -13.24 -2.50
C ARG A 7 -2.94 -13.54 -3.72
N ILE A 8 -3.77 -12.58 -4.13
CA ILE A 8 -4.60 -12.72 -5.34
C ILE A 8 -3.70 -12.76 -6.58
N GLN A 9 -2.69 -11.90 -6.66
CA GLN A 9 -1.74 -11.91 -7.79
C GLN A 9 -0.96 -13.23 -7.89
N GLU A 10 -0.58 -13.83 -6.77
CA GLU A 10 0.05 -15.15 -6.73
C GLU A 10 -0.90 -16.24 -7.25
N ALA A 11 -2.17 -16.23 -6.84
CA ALA A 11 -3.18 -17.14 -7.36
C ALA A 11 -3.43 -16.97 -8.86
N MET A 12 -3.38 -15.73 -9.37
CA MET A 12 -3.46 -15.44 -10.81
C MET A 12 -2.25 -16.04 -11.56
N ALA A 13 -1.03 -15.89 -11.01
CA ALA A 13 0.17 -16.47 -11.60
C ALA A 13 0.13 -18.01 -11.61
N ASP A 14 -0.46 -18.64 -10.60
CA ASP A 14 -0.69 -20.09 -10.57
C ASP A 14 -1.65 -20.53 -11.68
N ASN A 15 -2.73 -19.82 -11.90
CA ASN A 15 -3.66 -20.08 -12.98
C ASN A 15 -3.00 -19.85 -14.35
N GLN A 16 -2.20 -18.81 -14.49
CA GLN A 16 -1.43 -18.57 -15.73
C GLN A 16 -0.44 -19.71 -16.02
N LEU A 17 0.20 -20.27 -14.99
CA LEU A 17 1.06 -21.44 -15.15
C LEU A 17 0.28 -22.68 -15.61
N LYS A 18 -0.94 -22.89 -15.10
CA LYS A 18 -1.82 -23.97 -15.57
C LYS A 18 -2.21 -23.76 -17.04
N ILE A 19 -2.57 -22.52 -17.43
CA ILE A 19 -2.88 -22.16 -18.81
C ILE A 19 -1.66 -22.38 -19.72
N SER A 20 -0.47 -21.97 -19.31
CA SER A 20 0.74 -22.21 -20.09
C SER A 20 1.03 -23.70 -20.28
N LYS A 21 0.73 -24.53 -19.28
CA LYS A 21 0.87 -25.99 -19.38
C LYS A 21 -0.22 -26.63 -20.25
N SER A 22 -1.43 -26.06 -20.29
CA SER A 22 -2.53 -26.58 -21.13
C SER A 22 -2.25 -26.44 -22.63
N ALA A 23 -1.26 -25.63 -23.03
CA ALA A 23 -0.81 -25.54 -24.42
C ALA A 23 -0.23 -26.85 -24.99
N TYR A 24 0.05 -27.85 -24.14
CA TYR A 24 0.40 -29.20 -24.60
C TYR A 24 -0.82 -30.06 -24.96
N ILE A 25 -2.02 -29.65 -24.56
CA ILE A 25 -3.26 -30.39 -24.79
C ILE A 25 -3.89 -29.90 -26.08
N PRO A 26 -4.42 -30.77 -26.94
CA PRO A 26 -5.14 -30.35 -28.14
C PRO A 26 -6.40 -29.58 -27.78
N THR A 27 -6.73 -28.60 -28.59
CA THR A 27 -7.98 -27.85 -28.49
C THR A 27 -9.06 -28.53 -29.31
N ILE A 28 -10.18 -28.84 -28.66
CA ILE A 28 -11.39 -29.36 -29.32
C ILE A 28 -12.42 -28.23 -29.31
N ALA A 29 -12.89 -27.84 -30.49
CA ALA A 29 -13.90 -26.80 -30.65
C ALA A 29 -15.12 -27.38 -31.36
N LEU A 30 -16.30 -27.15 -30.81
CA LEU A 30 -17.58 -27.39 -31.49
C LEU A 30 -18.00 -26.07 -32.16
N PHE A 31 -18.27 -26.11 -33.45
CA PHE A 31 -18.76 -24.94 -34.16
C PHE A 31 -20.03 -25.23 -34.93
N GLY A 32 -20.89 -24.23 -34.98
CA GLY A 32 -22.10 -24.23 -35.81
C GLY A 32 -22.19 -22.94 -36.61
N LYS A 33 -22.48 -23.04 -37.90
CA LYS A 33 -22.68 -21.89 -38.77
C LYS A 33 -24.07 -22.05 -39.42
N GLN A 34 -24.91 -21.04 -39.30
CA GLN A 34 -26.18 -20.94 -40.02
C GLN A 34 -26.14 -19.72 -40.93
N THR A 35 -26.37 -19.93 -42.22
CA THR A 35 -26.46 -18.84 -43.20
C THR A 35 -27.92 -18.44 -43.34
N LEU A 36 -28.26 -17.24 -42.86
CA LEU A 36 -29.66 -16.73 -42.88
C LEU A 36 -30.04 -16.11 -44.23
N TYR A 37 -29.07 -15.54 -44.93
CA TYR A 37 -29.31 -14.90 -46.24
C TYR A 37 -28.04 -15.06 -47.13
N ALA A 38 -28.24 -15.45 -48.39
CA ALA A 38 -27.17 -15.54 -49.39
C ALA A 38 -27.76 -15.19 -50.75
N GLU A 39 -27.50 -13.98 -51.23
CA GLU A 39 -28.13 -13.43 -52.45
C GLU A 39 -27.43 -13.91 -53.74
N ASN A 40 -26.19 -14.34 -53.72
CA ASN A 40 -25.38 -14.60 -54.92
C ASN A 40 -24.57 -15.90 -54.92
N LEU A 41 -24.94 -16.92 -54.16
CA LEU A 41 -24.22 -18.22 -54.25
C LEU A 41 -25.14 -19.29 -54.89
N PRO A 42 -24.59 -20.15 -55.74
CA PRO A 42 -25.31 -21.28 -56.34
C PRO A 42 -25.86 -22.16 -55.20
N LYS A 43 -27.18 -22.32 -55.18
CA LYS A 43 -27.96 -22.95 -54.07
C LYS A 43 -27.56 -24.40 -53.74
N ASN A 44 -26.72 -25.01 -54.53
CA ASN A 44 -26.37 -26.44 -54.39
C ASN A 44 -24.95 -26.71 -53.82
N LEU A 45 -24.16 -25.67 -53.49
CA LEU A 45 -22.74 -25.89 -53.06
C LEU A 45 -22.47 -25.67 -51.58
N MET A 46 -23.39 -25.06 -50.79
CA MET A 46 -23.17 -24.87 -49.38
C MET A 46 -24.40 -25.23 -48.53
N PRO A 47 -24.28 -26.08 -47.53
CA PRO A 47 -25.38 -26.38 -46.62
C PRO A 47 -25.77 -25.12 -45.82
N ARG A 48 -27.07 -24.86 -45.70
CA ARG A 48 -27.62 -23.73 -44.89
C ARG A 48 -27.24 -23.80 -43.43
N THR A 49 -26.97 -24.99 -42.96
CA THR A 49 -26.55 -25.26 -41.58
C THR A 49 -25.38 -26.18 -41.59
N LEU A 50 -24.28 -25.75 -41.01
CA LEU A 50 -23.07 -26.52 -40.85
C LEU A 50 -22.76 -26.67 -39.35
N VAL A 51 -22.70 -27.91 -38.88
CA VAL A 51 -22.23 -28.24 -37.52
C VAL A 51 -21.01 -29.11 -37.66
N GLY A 52 -19.97 -28.80 -36.92
CA GLY A 52 -18.71 -29.54 -37.00
C GLY A 52 -17.92 -29.52 -35.69
N VAL A 53 -17.00 -30.44 -35.61
CA VAL A 53 -16.03 -30.53 -34.54
C VAL A 53 -14.64 -30.22 -35.12
N GLY A 54 -14.00 -29.20 -34.59
CA GLY A 54 -12.63 -28.83 -34.94
C GLY A 54 -11.65 -29.40 -33.91
N PHE A 55 -10.58 -29.98 -34.41
CA PHE A 55 -9.45 -30.48 -33.62
C PHE A 55 -8.19 -29.77 -34.05
N THR A 56 -7.53 -29.07 -33.10
CA THR A 56 -6.26 -28.38 -33.37
C THR A 56 -5.24 -28.79 -32.33
N TRP A 57 -4.11 -29.31 -32.81
CA TRP A 57 -2.99 -29.67 -31.96
C TRP A 57 -1.68 -29.13 -32.55
N ASN A 58 -1.06 -28.23 -31.81
CA ASN A 58 0.23 -27.71 -32.16
C ASN A 58 1.32 -28.62 -31.56
N ILE A 59 1.88 -29.53 -32.34
CA ILE A 59 2.84 -30.55 -31.87
C ILE A 59 4.21 -29.91 -31.62
N PHE A 60 4.61 -28.94 -32.44
CA PHE A 60 5.90 -28.24 -32.30
C PHE A 60 5.75 -26.75 -32.61
N ASP A 61 6.23 -25.90 -31.71
CA ASP A 61 6.13 -24.45 -31.78
C ASP A 61 7.50 -23.74 -31.59
N GLY A 62 8.59 -24.44 -31.86
CA GLY A 62 9.94 -23.87 -31.74
C GLY A 62 10.37 -23.59 -30.29
N LEU A 63 9.91 -24.40 -29.31
CA LEU A 63 10.21 -24.27 -27.89
C LEU A 63 9.58 -23.03 -27.20
N ASN A 64 8.65 -22.36 -27.87
CA ASN A 64 7.94 -21.21 -27.26
C ASN A 64 7.16 -21.60 -26.01
N ARG A 65 6.56 -22.79 -25.98
CA ARG A 65 5.82 -23.27 -24.79
C ARG A 65 6.72 -23.42 -23.58
N GLU A 66 7.90 -24.02 -23.79
CA GLU A 66 8.89 -24.22 -22.73
C GLU A 66 9.41 -22.88 -22.21
N ALA A 67 9.68 -21.91 -23.11
CA ALA A 67 10.09 -20.56 -22.76
C ALA A 67 8.99 -19.84 -21.95
N ASN A 68 7.73 -19.90 -22.38
CA ASN A 68 6.58 -19.32 -21.70
C ASN A 68 6.33 -19.94 -20.31
N ILE A 69 6.46 -21.26 -20.19
CA ILE A 69 6.33 -21.94 -18.89
C ILE A 69 7.45 -21.52 -17.95
N ARG A 70 8.67 -21.41 -18.44
CA ARG A 70 9.82 -20.93 -17.65
C ARG A 70 9.61 -19.50 -17.20
N GLN A 71 9.19 -18.62 -18.10
CA GLN A 71 8.88 -17.23 -17.79
C GLN A 71 7.78 -17.11 -16.73
N THR A 72 6.67 -17.83 -16.89
CA THR A 72 5.55 -17.82 -15.92
C THR A 72 5.99 -18.36 -14.55
N ARG A 73 6.85 -19.38 -14.53
CA ARG A 73 7.41 -19.91 -13.27
C ARG A 73 8.28 -18.87 -12.56
N LEU A 74 9.13 -18.17 -13.30
CA LEU A 74 9.95 -17.09 -12.73
C LEU A 74 9.08 -15.93 -12.22
N THR A 75 8.04 -15.54 -12.95
CA THR A 75 7.07 -14.53 -12.51
C THR A 75 6.40 -14.94 -11.21
N LYS A 76 5.96 -16.20 -11.08
CA LYS A 76 5.41 -16.72 -9.82
C LYS A 76 6.41 -16.61 -8.67
N GLN A 77 7.66 -17.03 -8.90
CA GLN A 77 8.71 -16.95 -7.87
C GLN A 77 8.98 -15.49 -7.45
N THR A 78 9.03 -14.56 -8.41
CA THR A 78 9.17 -13.12 -8.13
C THR A 78 8.02 -12.59 -7.27
N LEU A 79 6.77 -13.01 -7.54
CA LEU A 79 5.61 -12.62 -6.73
C LEU A 79 5.67 -13.18 -5.30
N GLN A 80 6.14 -14.42 -5.13
CA GLN A 80 6.33 -15.03 -3.81
C GLN A 80 7.36 -14.25 -2.97
N LEU A 81 8.54 -13.99 -3.57
CA LEU A 81 9.58 -13.18 -2.91
C LEU A 81 9.10 -11.75 -2.62
N GLY A 82 8.34 -11.16 -3.56
CA GLY A 82 7.73 -9.85 -3.36
C GLY A 82 6.73 -9.82 -2.20
N ARG A 83 5.96 -10.90 -1.99
CA ARG A 83 5.06 -11.03 -0.85
C ARG A 83 5.82 -11.13 0.47
N GLU A 84 6.85 -11.97 0.53
CA GLU A 84 7.70 -12.11 1.73
C GLU A 84 8.37 -10.78 2.10
N LYS A 85 8.91 -10.09 1.09
CA LYS A 85 9.49 -8.75 1.27
C LYS A 85 8.45 -7.77 1.82
N ALA A 86 7.26 -7.70 1.22
CA ALA A 86 6.21 -6.80 1.66
C ALA A 86 5.73 -7.13 3.10
N GLN A 87 5.66 -8.39 3.49
CA GLN A 87 5.33 -8.79 4.86
C GLN A 87 6.37 -8.33 5.86
N ASN A 88 7.66 -8.50 5.54
CA ASN A 88 8.76 -8.05 6.39
C ASN A 88 8.80 -6.51 6.50
N GLU A 89 8.64 -5.80 5.38
CA GLU A 89 8.60 -4.33 5.36
C GLU A 89 7.42 -3.77 6.17
N LEU A 90 6.24 -4.41 6.09
CA LEU A 90 5.08 -4.03 6.89
C LEU A 90 5.33 -4.27 8.39
N GLY A 91 5.98 -5.37 8.77
CA GLY A 91 6.37 -5.62 10.15
C GLY A 91 7.27 -4.52 10.70
N VAL A 92 8.36 -4.22 9.98
CA VAL A 92 9.29 -3.15 10.35
C VAL A 92 8.60 -1.78 10.41
N LEU A 93 7.67 -1.50 9.46
CA LEU A 93 6.91 -0.25 9.48
C LEU A 93 6.02 -0.12 10.72
N VAL A 94 5.34 -1.19 11.12
CA VAL A 94 4.50 -1.20 12.33
C VAL A 94 5.34 -0.96 13.58
N ASP A 95 6.50 -1.63 13.71
CA ASP A 95 7.41 -1.44 14.84
C ASP A 95 7.96 -0.01 14.89
N LYS A 96 8.30 0.55 13.74
CA LYS A 96 8.74 1.95 13.62
C LYS A 96 7.64 2.91 14.07
N LEU A 97 6.42 2.78 13.54
CA LEU A 97 5.29 3.64 13.88
C LEU A 97 4.92 3.54 15.36
N TYR A 98 4.99 2.33 15.94
CA TYR A 98 4.78 2.14 17.36
C TYR A 98 5.83 2.89 18.19
N SER A 99 7.10 2.80 17.82
CA SER A 99 8.17 3.53 18.49
C SER A 99 8.01 5.05 18.34
N GLU A 100 7.59 5.54 17.18
CA GLU A 100 7.29 6.97 16.94
C GLU A 100 6.15 7.46 17.85
N ILE A 101 5.10 6.65 18.04
CA ILE A 101 3.99 6.98 18.96
C ILE A 101 4.50 7.08 20.40
N GLN A 102 5.32 6.14 20.86
CA GLN A 102 5.87 6.18 22.22
C GLN A 102 6.75 7.41 22.42
N ASN A 103 7.68 7.66 21.50
CA ASN A 103 8.53 8.84 21.54
C ASN A 103 7.73 10.15 21.56
N ALA A 104 6.72 10.28 20.68
CA ALA A 104 5.88 11.48 20.65
C ALA A 104 5.07 11.66 21.95
N LYS A 105 4.62 10.58 22.58
CA LYS A 105 3.94 10.60 23.87
C LYS A 105 4.87 11.09 25.00
N ASP A 106 6.10 10.60 25.01
CA ASP A 106 7.10 11.00 25.99
C ASP A 106 7.50 12.48 25.78
N ASP A 107 7.66 12.92 24.53
CA ASP A 107 7.88 14.33 24.17
C ASP A 107 6.76 15.24 24.67
N VAL A 108 5.48 14.84 24.47
CA VAL A 108 4.34 15.60 24.96
C VAL A 108 4.37 15.74 26.50
N ALA A 109 4.69 14.66 27.21
CA ALA A 109 4.77 14.68 28.67
C ALA A 109 5.92 15.60 29.16
N ALA A 110 7.11 15.50 28.56
CA ALA A 110 8.26 16.33 28.91
C ALA A 110 8.01 17.81 28.57
N LEU A 111 7.42 18.11 27.43
CA LEU A 111 7.13 19.48 27.02
C LEU A 111 6.05 20.12 27.89
N ASN A 112 5.06 19.36 28.40
CA ASN A 112 4.07 19.87 29.31
C ASN A 112 4.73 20.40 30.62
N THR A 113 5.66 19.63 31.19
CA THR A 113 6.45 20.06 32.37
C THR A 113 7.31 21.30 32.02
N THR A 114 7.89 21.34 30.83
CA THR A 114 8.71 22.48 30.37
C THR A 114 7.85 23.74 30.20
N ILE A 115 6.59 23.64 29.74
CA ILE A 115 5.64 24.78 29.69
C ILE A 115 5.40 25.36 31.07
N GLU A 116 5.18 24.51 32.05
CA GLU A 116 4.95 24.97 33.45
C GLU A 116 6.17 25.72 33.99
N MET A 117 7.37 25.16 33.80
CA MET A 117 8.61 25.85 34.19
C MET A 117 8.82 27.18 33.46
N SER A 118 8.52 27.21 32.14
CA SER A 118 8.65 28.44 31.34
C SER A 118 7.63 29.51 31.76
N ARG A 119 6.41 29.13 32.15
CA ARG A 119 5.41 30.06 32.68
C ARG A 119 5.89 30.68 34.00
N GLU A 120 6.45 29.87 34.87
CA GLU A 120 6.99 30.36 36.13
C GLU A 120 8.20 31.28 35.92
N LEU A 121 9.08 30.95 34.94
CA LEU A 121 10.18 31.85 34.57
C LEU A 121 9.68 33.21 34.11
N VAL A 122 8.65 33.25 33.23
CA VAL A 122 8.01 34.52 32.80
C VAL A 122 7.48 35.28 33.98
N ARG A 123 6.81 34.61 34.92
CA ARG A 123 6.25 35.25 36.13
C ARG A 123 7.36 35.88 36.96
N ILE A 124 8.47 35.16 37.19
CA ILE A 124 9.61 35.66 37.98
C ILE A 124 10.26 36.86 37.25
N ARG A 125 10.47 36.80 35.94
CA ARG A 125 11.10 37.88 35.18
C ARG A 125 10.23 39.14 35.16
N LYS A 126 8.90 39.01 35.01
CA LYS A 126 7.96 40.13 35.12
C LYS A 126 8.02 40.80 36.50
N LYS A 127 8.07 40.02 37.59
CA LYS A 127 8.19 40.56 38.92
C LYS A 127 9.52 41.27 39.15
N SER A 128 10.64 40.66 38.75
CA SER A 128 11.96 41.29 38.83
C SER A 128 12.07 42.57 38.02
N PHE A 129 11.40 42.66 36.88
CA PHE A 129 11.33 43.88 36.06
C PHE A 129 10.54 44.98 36.81
N GLN A 130 9.40 44.66 37.45
CA GLN A 130 8.62 45.61 38.24
C GLN A 130 9.43 46.15 39.42
N GLU A 131 10.31 45.36 40.01
CA GLU A 131 11.20 45.70 41.11
C GLU A 131 12.49 46.40 40.67
N GLY A 132 12.67 46.63 39.35
CA GLY A 132 13.86 47.26 38.77
C GLY A 132 15.11 46.40 38.71
N MET A 133 14.97 45.06 38.98
CA MET A 133 16.09 44.12 39.01
C MET A 133 16.29 43.35 37.71
N ALA A 134 15.47 43.55 36.69
CA ALA A 134 15.57 42.92 35.37
C ALA A 134 15.27 43.94 34.25
N THR A 135 15.74 43.65 33.05
CA THR A 135 15.48 44.48 31.87
C THR A 135 14.21 44.03 31.14
N SER A 136 13.67 44.90 30.27
CA SER A 136 12.57 44.53 29.38
C SER A 136 12.95 43.39 28.44
N THR A 137 14.21 43.33 28.04
CA THR A 137 14.77 42.25 27.20
C THR A 137 14.65 40.89 27.91
N ASP A 138 14.97 40.82 29.21
CA ASP A 138 14.83 39.60 30.00
C ASP A 138 13.39 39.06 30.01
N VAL A 139 12.39 39.97 30.05
CA VAL A 139 10.98 39.57 29.99
C VAL A 139 10.62 39.06 28.60
N ILE A 140 11.01 39.76 27.56
CA ILE A 140 10.76 39.38 26.18
C ILE A 140 11.39 38.02 25.84
N ASP A 141 12.61 37.80 26.30
CA ASP A 141 13.31 36.52 26.10
C ASP A 141 12.58 35.35 26.78
N ALA A 142 12.10 35.57 28.02
CA ALA A 142 11.33 34.57 28.75
C ALA A 142 9.99 34.26 28.06
N GLU A 143 9.28 35.29 27.56
CA GLU A 143 8.01 35.12 26.83
C GLU A 143 8.25 34.44 25.48
N THR A 144 9.33 34.75 24.78
CA THR A 144 9.74 34.10 23.54
C THR A 144 10.05 32.61 23.80
N MET A 145 10.75 32.30 24.87
CA MET A 145 11.03 30.92 25.27
C MET A 145 9.74 30.13 25.53
N LEU A 146 8.80 30.68 26.30
CA LEU A 146 7.50 30.08 26.56
C LEU A 146 6.76 29.80 25.25
N SER A 147 6.72 30.78 24.32
CA SER A 147 6.07 30.62 23.02
C SER A 147 6.69 29.50 22.20
N LYS A 148 8.03 29.41 22.18
CA LYS A 148 8.75 28.33 21.49
C LYS A 148 8.40 26.96 22.05
N VAL A 149 8.33 26.82 23.38
CA VAL A 149 7.98 25.54 24.03
C VAL A 149 6.53 25.17 23.75
N GLN A 150 5.60 26.13 23.74
CA GLN A 150 4.20 25.88 23.36
C GLN A 150 4.05 25.40 21.90
N ILE A 151 4.82 25.99 20.98
CA ILE A 151 4.84 25.52 19.59
C ILE A 151 5.42 24.10 19.51
N ALA A 152 6.50 23.81 20.23
CA ALA A 152 7.09 22.47 20.28
C ALA A 152 6.10 21.43 20.82
N PHE A 153 5.33 21.77 21.84
CA PHE A 153 4.26 20.90 22.38
C PHE A 153 3.19 20.58 21.33
N LEU A 154 2.70 21.58 20.61
CA LEU A 154 1.71 21.37 19.56
C LEU A 154 2.26 20.51 18.41
N LEU A 155 3.53 20.70 18.06
CA LEU A 155 4.21 19.86 17.07
C LEU A 155 4.37 18.40 17.52
N ALA A 156 4.68 18.18 18.81
CA ALA A 156 4.79 16.83 19.36
C ALA A 156 3.42 16.14 19.37
N TYR A 157 2.36 16.86 19.73
CA TYR A 157 0.99 16.35 19.68
C TYR A 157 0.56 15.99 18.26
N TYR A 158 0.84 16.87 17.30
CA TYR A 158 0.58 16.59 15.89
C TYR A 158 1.35 15.36 15.37
N LYS A 159 2.60 15.19 15.76
CA LYS A 159 3.39 13.99 15.41
C LYS A 159 2.74 12.72 15.96
N TYR A 160 2.26 12.77 17.21
CA TYR A 160 1.54 11.66 17.80
C TYR A 160 0.30 11.27 16.96
N ASP A 161 -0.54 12.24 16.61
CA ASP A 161 -1.76 11.99 15.83
C ASP A 161 -1.43 11.41 14.44
N VAL A 162 -0.43 11.97 13.76
CA VAL A 162 0.01 11.48 12.44
C VAL A 162 0.55 10.05 12.51
N ALA A 163 1.37 9.75 13.52
CA ALA A 163 1.91 8.41 13.72
C ALA A 163 0.80 7.39 14.04
N LEU A 164 -0.17 7.78 14.89
CA LEU A 164 -1.32 6.95 15.22
C LEU A 164 -2.21 6.68 14.00
N ALA A 165 -2.55 7.72 13.23
CA ALA A 165 -3.33 7.57 12.00
C ALA A 165 -2.62 6.68 10.98
N SER A 166 -1.31 6.83 10.84
CA SER A 166 -0.48 6.00 9.96
C SER A 166 -0.45 4.53 10.40
N LEU A 167 -0.37 4.27 11.70
CA LEU A 167 -0.42 2.91 12.25
C LEU A 167 -1.78 2.27 11.99
N LEU A 168 -2.88 2.95 12.29
CA LEU A 168 -4.24 2.46 12.06
C LEU A 168 -4.49 2.18 10.56
N SER A 169 -4.05 3.06 9.69
CA SER A 169 -4.13 2.86 8.24
C SER A 169 -3.32 1.65 7.78
N THR A 170 -2.12 1.46 8.32
CA THR A 170 -1.26 0.31 7.99
C THR A 170 -1.88 -1.00 8.47
N CYS A 171 -2.54 -1.00 9.64
CA CYS A 171 -3.28 -2.14 10.16
C CYS A 171 -4.63 -2.39 9.45
N GLY A 172 -5.05 -1.49 8.56
CA GLY A 172 -6.32 -1.60 7.83
C GLY A 172 -7.55 -1.20 8.64
N MET A 173 -7.38 -0.40 9.69
CA MET A 173 -8.43 0.12 10.56
C MET A 173 -8.50 1.66 10.52
N PRO A 174 -8.62 2.30 9.33
CA PRO A 174 -8.62 3.77 9.26
C PRO A 174 -9.85 4.40 9.92
N GLU A 175 -10.97 3.66 10.03
CA GLU A 175 -12.23 4.17 10.61
C GLU A 175 -12.19 4.28 12.14
N SER A 176 -11.25 3.63 12.80
CA SER A 176 -11.12 3.70 14.27
C SER A 176 -10.44 4.98 14.79
N PHE A 177 -10.03 5.87 13.88
CA PHE A 177 -9.42 7.15 14.22
C PHE A 177 -10.47 8.25 14.50
N TRP A 178 -11.71 8.07 14.00
CA TRP A 178 -12.85 9.00 14.16
C TRP A 178 -13.79 8.44 15.22
#